data_c50f4f74286f7594f47fb09f9ab11e90
#
_entry.id   c50f4f74286f7594f47fb09f9ab11e90
#
_cell.length_a   1.000
_cell.length_b   1.000
_cell.length_c   1.000
_cell.angle_alpha   90.00
_cell.angle_beta   90.00
_cell.angle_gamma   90.00
#
_symmetry.space_group_name_H-M   'P 1'
#
loop_
_entity.id
_entity.type
_entity.pdbx_description
1 polymer ?
#
loop_
_entity_poly.entity_id
_entity_poly.type
_entity_poly.pdbx_seq_one_letter_code
_entity_poly.pdbx_strand_id
1 'polypeptide(L)'
;MSVEAGNPVQRLLDNPNPFWTRGDLWRATETCLGLWGSAYWGLERDEAGQIVEIWPLRSDRMRVIPDRERYIKGFVYVGQSQQMVPYVPEDIVWMHYFNPLDEYAGLSPIAPLRLSADMGMDALRANRNVLSNDASPGLVIETSDTPTDAEIGEFYERWESRFRGVEKSRRPTLLSAGMKASNLGFSPRDMEYMHTLRWSLEDVARVYGVPRPMIGD
;
A
#
# COMPACT_ATOMS: atom_id res chain seq x y z
N MET A 1 6.38 32.17 -22.42
CA MET A 1 5.75 31.59 -23.63
C MET A 1 4.26 31.73 -23.43
N SER A 2 3.61 32.62 -24.19
CA SER A 2 2.14 32.71 -24.21
C SER A 2 1.62 31.53 -25.02
N VAL A 3 0.90 30.65 -24.37
CA VAL A 3 0.20 29.54 -25.03
C VAL A 3 -0.92 30.20 -25.84
N GLU A 4 -0.93 30.04 -27.17
CA GLU A 4 -1.97 30.54 -28.03
C GLU A 4 -3.34 29.97 -27.60
N ALA A 5 -4.25 30.83 -27.26
CA ALA A 5 -5.63 30.47 -26.93
C ALA A 5 -6.29 29.84 -28.17
N GLY A 6 -6.31 28.50 -28.25
CA GLY A 6 -6.88 27.75 -29.37
C GLY A 6 -6.11 26.50 -29.80
N ASN A 7 -4.98 26.19 -29.15
CA ASN A 7 -4.24 24.96 -29.44
C ASN A 7 -5.12 23.72 -29.19
N PRO A 8 -5.34 22.85 -30.20
CA PRO A 8 -6.17 21.63 -30.03
C PRO A 8 -5.71 20.73 -28.89
N VAL A 9 -4.40 20.60 -28.71
CA VAL A 9 -3.81 19.79 -27.64
C VAL A 9 -4.15 20.35 -26.26
N GLN A 10 -4.13 21.68 -26.11
CA GLN A 10 -4.51 22.31 -24.85
C GLN A 10 -5.97 22.08 -24.52
N ARG A 11 -6.88 22.21 -25.50
CA ARG A 11 -8.31 21.94 -25.30
C ARG A 11 -8.55 20.50 -24.89
N LEU A 12 -7.85 19.57 -25.51
CA LEU A 12 -7.91 18.14 -25.20
C LEU A 12 -7.38 17.85 -23.78
N LEU A 13 -6.32 18.52 -23.35
CA LEU A 13 -5.79 18.36 -21.98
C LEU A 13 -6.68 19.04 -20.93
N ASP A 14 -7.37 20.12 -21.28
CA ASP A 14 -8.30 20.80 -20.38
C ASP A 14 -9.60 20.02 -20.19
N ASN A 15 -10.05 19.32 -21.23
CA ASN A 15 -11.23 18.46 -21.25
C ASN A 15 -10.89 17.13 -21.91
N PRO A 16 -10.22 16.20 -21.17
CA PRO A 16 -9.69 14.99 -21.78
C PRO A 16 -10.77 14.03 -22.28
N ASN A 17 -11.92 13.99 -21.63
CA ASN A 17 -13.08 13.18 -22.00
C ASN A 17 -14.32 13.67 -21.23
N PRO A 18 -15.55 13.16 -21.52
CA PRO A 18 -16.77 13.64 -20.90
C PRO A 18 -16.87 13.46 -19.37
N PHE A 19 -16.02 12.63 -18.77
CA PHE A 19 -16.11 12.26 -17.35
C PHE A 19 -14.98 12.84 -16.50
N TRP A 20 -13.87 13.25 -17.13
CA TRP A 20 -12.65 13.64 -16.44
C TRP A 20 -12.27 15.08 -16.75
N THR A 21 -11.90 15.80 -15.69
CA THR A 21 -11.32 17.14 -15.83
C THR A 21 -9.80 17.04 -16.01
N ARG A 22 -9.17 18.15 -16.42
CA ARG A 22 -7.72 18.29 -16.44
C ARG A 22 -7.07 17.87 -15.12
N GLY A 23 -7.65 18.32 -14.00
CA GLY A 23 -7.12 18.01 -12.67
C GLY A 23 -7.17 16.52 -12.35
N ASP A 24 -8.22 15.85 -12.78
CA ASP A 24 -8.39 14.40 -12.57
C ASP A 24 -7.41 13.59 -13.41
N LEU A 25 -7.20 13.98 -14.68
CA LEU A 25 -6.24 13.35 -15.58
C LEU A 25 -4.82 13.40 -14.98
N TRP A 26 -4.39 14.60 -14.56
CA TRP A 26 -3.04 14.75 -13.99
C TRP A 26 -2.91 14.04 -12.65
N ARG A 27 -3.91 14.08 -11.78
CA ARG A 27 -3.90 13.35 -10.51
C ARG A 27 -3.77 11.85 -10.72
N ALA A 28 -4.52 11.28 -11.67
CA ALA A 28 -4.41 9.86 -12.02
C ALA A 28 -3.02 9.53 -12.58
N THR A 29 -2.47 10.38 -13.44
CA THR A 29 -1.14 10.22 -14.02
C THR A 29 -0.06 10.20 -12.96
N GLU A 30 -0.04 11.20 -12.08
CA GLU A 30 0.92 11.29 -10.97
C GLU A 30 0.77 10.10 -10.01
N THR A 31 -0.46 9.70 -9.70
CA THR A 31 -0.72 8.53 -8.86
C THR A 31 -0.14 7.25 -9.50
N CYS A 32 -0.35 7.07 -10.80
CA CYS A 32 0.18 5.92 -11.53
C CYS A 32 1.71 5.93 -11.58
N LEU A 33 2.32 7.08 -11.88
CA LEU A 33 3.77 7.24 -11.86
C LEU A 33 4.35 6.98 -10.46
N GLY A 34 3.71 7.52 -9.42
CA GLY A 34 4.15 7.33 -8.05
C GLY A 34 4.05 5.89 -7.56
N LEU A 35 3.02 5.15 -7.95
CA LEU A 35 2.79 3.78 -7.49
C LEU A 35 3.51 2.73 -8.34
N TRP A 36 3.47 2.87 -9.66
CA TRP A 36 3.96 1.84 -10.61
C TRP A 36 5.17 2.29 -11.44
N GLY A 37 5.56 3.55 -11.34
CA GLY A 37 6.64 4.08 -12.16
C GLY A 37 6.27 4.29 -13.62
N SER A 38 5.03 4.00 -14.00
CA SER A 38 4.50 4.15 -15.35
C SER A 38 3.09 4.68 -15.34
N ALA A 39 2.73 5.50 -16.31
CA ALA A 39 1.36 5.94 -16.57
C ALA A 39 1.04 5.81 -18.05
N TYR A 40 -0.20 5.53 -18.36
CA TYR A 40 -0.67 5.29 -19.72
C TYR A 40 -1.93 6.08 -20.00
N TRP A 41 -1.94 6.78 -21.14
CA TRP A 41 -3.14 7.41 -21.69
C TRP A 41 -3.53 6.68 -22.96
N GLY A 42 -4.74 6.15 -23.01
CA GLY A 42 -5.37 5.68 -24.23
C GLY A 42 -5.94 6.88 -25.00
N LEU A 43 -5.68 6.91 -26.30
CA LEU A 43 -6.12 7.97 -27.21
C LEU A 43 -7.26 7.44 -28.08
N GLU A 44 -8.43 8.08 -28.00
CA GLU A 44 -9.54 7.80 -28.90
C GLU A 44 -9.52 8.76 -30.09
N ARG A 45 -9.79 8.22 -31.29
CA ARG A 45 -9.76 8.98 -32.53
C ARG A 45 -11.13 9.02 -33.19
N ASP A 46 -11.40 10.12 -33.88
CA ASP A 46 -12.56 10.24 -34.76
C ASP A 46 -12.35 9.54 -36.12
N GLU A 47 -13.36 9.57 -36.98
CA GLU A 47 -13.31 8.99 -38.33
C GLU A 47 -12.23 9.66 -39.23
N ALA A 48 -11.83 10.87 -38.91
CA ALA A 48 -10.75 11.59 -39.60
C ALA A 48 -9.35 11.27 -39.04
N GLY A 49 -9.27 10.41 -38.00
CA GLY A 49 -8.03 10.02 -37.33
C GLY A 49 -7.51 11.06 -36.34
N GLN A 50 -8.28 12.12 -36.02
CA GLN A 50 -7.90 13.11 -35.04
C GLN A 50 -8.18 12.60 -33.62
N ILE A 51 -7.26 12.88 -32.68
CA ILE A 51 -7.44 12.53 -31.27
C ILE A 51 -8.52 13.42 -30.68
N VAL A 52 -9.60 12.82 -30.19
CA VAL A 52 -10.75 13.51 -29.60
C VAL A 52 -10.89 13.30 -28.11
N GLU A 53 -10.36 12.19 -27.56
CA GLU A 53 -10.40 11.89 -26.14
C GLU A 53 -9.10 11.30 -25.62
N ILE A 54 -8.81 11.52 -24.33
CA ILE A 54 -7.72 10.93 -23.58
C ILE A 54 -8.31 10.18 -22.39
N TRP A 55 -7.95 8.92 -22.25
CA TRP A 55 -8.38 8.04 -21.16
C TRP A 55 -7.20 7.58 -20.33
N PRO A 56 -7.11 7.95 -19.03
CA PRO A 56 -6.06 7.41 -18.17
C PRO A 56 -6.33 5.91 -17.90
N LEU A 57 -5.38 5.08 -18.29
CA LEU A 57 -5.46 3.63 -18.13
C LEU A 57 -4.72 3.18 -16.87
N ARG A 58 -5.24 2.17 -16.19
CA ARG A 58 -4.61 1.62 -14.98
C ARG A 58 -3.30 0.91 -15.32
N SER A 59 -2.22 1.38 -14.73
CA SER A 59 -0.86 0.90 -15.03
C SER A 59 -0.63 -0.55 -14.58
N ASP A 60 -1.27 -0.99 -13.49
CA ASP A 60 -1.22 -2.39 -13.02
C ASP A 60 -1.83 -3.39 -14.01
N ARG A 61 -2.64 -2.90 -14.95
CA ARG A 61 -3.32 -3.70 -15.97
C ARG A 61 -2.74 -3.56 -17.36
N MET A 62 -1.78 -2.68 -17.54
CA MET A 62 -1.08 -2.52 -18.82
C MET A 62 0.08 -3.49 -18.92
N ARG A 63 0.28 -4.01 -20.12
CA ARG A 63 1.45 -4.82 -20.49
C ARG A 63 2.01 -4.29 -21.78
N VAL A 64 3.31 -4.04 -21.81
CA VAL A 64 4.04 -3.69 -23.01
C VAL A 64 4.38 -4.98 -23.75
N ILE A 65 4.20 -5.01 -25.07
CA ILE A 65 4.59 -6.13 -25.93
C ILE A 65 5.86 -5.70 -26.64
N PRO A 66 7.02 -6.30 -26.27
CA PRO A 66 8.30 -5.99 -26.93
C PRO A 66 8.31 -6.41 -28.39
N ASP A 67 9.13 -5.74 -29.19
CA ASP A 67 9.43 -6.10 -30.57
C ASP A 67 10.92 -5.94 -30.85
N ARG A 68 11.49 -6.86 -31.61
CA ARG A 68 12.92 -6.84 -31.91
C ARG A 68 13.34 -5.74 -32.92
N GLU A 69 12.44 -5.35 -33.80
CA GLU A 69 12.71 -4.38 -34.84
C GLU A 69 12.24 -2.98 -34.47
N ARG A 70 11.08 -2.87 -33.82
CA ARG A 70 10.40 -1.60 -33.50
C ARG A 70 10.47 -1.22 -32.04
N TYR A 71 11.18 -1.97 -31.20
CA TYR A 71 11.25 -1.83 -29.75
C TYR A 71 9.94 -2.19 -29.05
N ILE A 72 8.79 -1.64 -29.48
CA ILE A 72 7.47 -1.94 -28.96
C ILE A 72 6.54 -2.33 -30.12
N LYS A 73 5.94 -3.50 -30.04
CA LYS A 73 4.91 -3.98 -30.97
C LYS A 73 3.54 -3.39 -30.66
N GLY A 74 3.22 -3.17 -29.40
CA GLY A 74 1.96 -2.66 -28.91
C GLY A 74 1.83 -2.78 -27.41
N PHE A 75 0.62 -2.52 -26.94
CA PHE A 75 0.24 -2.62 -25.54
C PHE A 75 -1.00 -3.51 -25.40
N VAL A 76 -1.16 -4.14 -24.24
CA VAL A 76 -2.36 -4.90 -23.92
C VAL A 76 -2.91 -4.42 -22.58
N TYR A 77 -4.16 -4.03 -22.56
CA TYR A 77 -4.89 -3.75 -21.33
C TYR A 77 -5.68 -4.98 -20.91
N VAL A 78 -5.49 -5.43 -19.67
CA VAL A 78 -6.20 -6.57 -19.09
C VAL A 78 -7.38 -6.06 -18.29
N GLY A 79 -8.59 -6.20 -18.82
CA GLY A 79 -9.84 -5.81 -18.19
C GLY A 79 -10.18 -6.61 -16.92
N GLN A 80 -11.26 -6.23 -16.24
CA GLN A 80 -11.68 -6.90 -14.99
C GLN A 80 -12.03 -8.39 -15.18
N SER A 81 -12.61 -8.73 -16.30
CA SER A 81 -13.00 -10.10 -16.69
C SER A 81 -11.88 -10.87 -17.41
N GLN A 82 -10.63 -10.45 -17.26
CA GLN A 82 -9.47 -10.95 -18.00
C GLN A 82 -9.56 -10.78 -19.53
N GLN A 83 -10.49 -9.96 -20.00
CA GLN A 83 -10.56 -9.58 -21.39
C GLN A 83 -9.32 -8.77 -21.76
N MET A 84 -8.62 -9.16 -22.81
CA MET A 84 -7.44 -8.48 -23.32
C MET A 84 -7.84 -7.51 -24.43
N VAL A 85 -7.55 -6.25 -24.24
CA VAL A 85 -7.75 -5.18 -25.24
C VAL A 85 -6.39 -4.76 -25.78
N PRO A 86 -6.08 -5.07 -27.04
CA PRO A 86 -4.83 -4.64 -27.65
C PRO A 86 -4.91 -3.17 -28.07
N TYR A 87 -3.79 -2.48 -27.94
CA TYR A 87 -3.58 -1.11 -28.41
C TYR A 87 -2.35 -1.07 -29.32
N VAL A 88 -2.43 -0.31 -30.38
CA VAL A 88 -1.26 0.03 -31.20
C VAL A 88 -0.45 1.12 -30.51
N PRO A 89 0.87 1.23 -30.77
CA PRO A 89 1.71 2.23 -30.13
C PRO A 89 1.25 3.67 -30.32
N GLU A 90 0.63 3.96 -31.46
CA GLU A 90 0.14 5.28 -31.85
C GLU A 90 -1.05 5.76 -31.02
N ASP A 91 -1.78 4.83 -30.36
CA ASP A 91 -2.95 5.14 -29.56
C ASP A 91 -2.66 5.12 -28.06
N ILE A 92 -1.38 5.01 -27.67
CA ILE A 92 -0.95 5.06 -26.27
C ILE A 92 0.11 6.14 -26.06
N VAL A 93 -0.13 7.03 -25.10
CA VAL A 93 0.94 7.85 -24.52
C VAL A 93 1.45 7.11 -23.29
N TRP A 94 2.70 6.65 -23.37
CA TRP A 94 3.36 5.97 -22.26
C TRP A 94 4.39 6.89 -21.61
N MET A 95 4.19 7.20 -20.36
CA MET A 95 5.08 7.98 -19.50
C MET A 95 5.66 7.03 -18.46
N HIS A 96 6.99 7.04 -18.27
CA HIS A 96 7.59 6.15 -17.27
C HIS A 96 8.89 6.74 -16.71
N TYR A 97 9.19 6.36 -15.46
CA TYR A 97 10.50 6.62 -14.88
C TYR A 97 11.53 5.63 -15.46
N PHE A 98 12.76 6.10 -15.59
CA PHE A 98 13.84 5.24 -16.04
C PHE A 98 14.02 4.05 -15.12
N ASN A 99 14.13 2.86 -15.71
CA ASN A 99 14.37 1.62 -14.99
C ASN A 99 15.59 0.90 -15.59
N PRO A 100 16.71 0.85 -14.86
CA PRO A 100 17.93 0.18 -15.37
C PRO A 100 17.81 -1.34 -15.42
N LEU A 101 16.77 -1.93 -14.83
CA LEU A 101 16.57 -3.39 -14.74
C LEU A 101 15.58 -3.92 -15.78
N ASP A 102 14.72 -3.07 -16.32
CA ASP A 102 13.68 -3.45 -17.27
C ASP A 102 13.34 -2.26 -18.18
N GLU A 103 13.56 -2.41 -19.46
CA GLU A 103 13.32 -1.37 -20.46
C GLU A 103 11.83 -1.15 -20.75
N TYR A 104 10.98 -2.13 -20.41
CA TYR A 104 9.55 -2.13 -20.71
C TYR A 104 8.66 -1.85 -19.49
N ALA A 105 9.26 -1.54 -18.36
CA ALA A 105 8.56 -1.16 -17.14
C ALA A 105 9.23 0.03 -16.46
N GLY A 106 8.44 0.99 -15.99
CA GLY A 106 8.96 2.07 -15.17
C GLY A 106 9.38 1.60 -13.77
N LEU A 107 10.41 2.22 -13.20
CA LEU A 107 10.81 1.94 -11.83
C LEU A 107 9.91 2.72 -10.85
N SER A 108 9.13 1.99 -10.08
CA SER A 108 8.29 2.59 -9.04
C SER A 108 9.14 3.26 -7.96
N PRO A 109 8.89 4.53 -7.59
CA PRO A 109 9.57 5.18 -6.47
C PRO A 109 9.37 4.45 -5.13
N ILE A 110 8.25 3.75 -4.96
CA ILE A 110 7.94 2.99 -3.74
C ILE A 110 8.69 1.64 -3.70
N ALA A 111 9.17 1.13 -4.84
CA ALA A 111 9.82 -0.18 -4.87
C ALA A 111 10.95 -0.34 -3.83
N PRO A 112 11.87 0.62 -3.62
CA PRO A 112 12.90 0.52 -2.60
C PRO A 112 12.35 0.63 -1.16
N LEU A 113 11.15 1.18 -0.97
CA LEU A 113 10.51 1.33 0.34
C LEU A 113 9.64 0.14 0.73
N ARG A 114 9.45 -0.83 -0.15
CA ARG A 114 8.56 -1.96 0.09
C ARG A 114 8.86 -2.66 1.40
N LEU A 115 10.12 -2.92 1.69
CA LEU A 115 10.55 -3.56 2.93
C LEU A 115 10.21 -2.71 4.16
N SER A 116 10.47 -1.41 4.12
CA SER A 116 10.14 -0.48 5.22
C SER A 116 8.63 -0.38 5.43
N ALA A 117 7.84 -0.38 4.36
CA ALA A 117 6.38 -0.36 4.42
C ALA A 117 5.82 -1.66 5.01
N ASP A 118 6.35 -2.82 4.60
CA ASP A 118 5.96 -4.13 5.14
C ASP A 118 6.29 -4.22 6.64
N MET A 119 7.48 -3.77 7.06
CA MET A 119 7.86 -3.69 8.48
C MET A 119 6.93 -2.76 9.28
N GLY A 120 6.55 -1.61 8.73
CA GLY A 120 5.61 -0.69 9.35
C GLY A 120 4.22 -1.33 9.53
N MET A 121 3.73 -2.05 8.53
CA MET A 121 2.46 -2.76 8.59
C MET A 121 2.49 -3.89 9.63
N ASP A 122 3.58 -4.63 9.73
CA ASP A 122 3.73 -5.70 10.72
C ASP A 122 3.84 -5.15 12.13
N ALA A 123 4.51 -4.02 12.33
CA ALA A 123 4.53 -3.31 13.60
C ALA A 123 3.11 -2.85 14.02
N LEU A 124 2.30 -2.32 13.10
CA LEU A 124 0.90 -1.96 13.37
C LEU A 124 0.04 -3.18 13.72
N ARG A 125 0.23 -4.29 13.02
CA ARG A 125 -0.47 -5.56 13.31
C ARG A 125 -0.07 -6.10 14.68
N ALA A 126 1.22 -6.08 15.00
CA ALA A 126 1.72 -6.50 16.31
C ALA A 126 1.13 -5.63 17.44
N ASN A 127 1.14 -4.30 17.29
CA ASN A 127 0.51 -3.38 18.25
C ASN A 127 -0.98 -3.64 18.41
N ARG A 128 -1.69 -3.85 17.30
CA ARG A 128 -3.13 -4.19 17.35
C ARG A 128 -3.35 -5.49 18.11
N ASN A 129 -2.54 -6.52 17.88
CA ASN A 129 -2.64 -7.80 18.58
C ASN A 129 -2.34 -7.65 20.07
N VAL A 130 -1.31 -6.87 20.41
CA VAL A 130 -1.01 -6.54 21.82
C VAL A 130 -2.19 -5.84 22.50
N LEU A 131 -2.77 -4.85 21.86
CA LEU A 131 -3.92 -4.10 22.38
C LEU A 131 -5.19 -4.96 22.46
N SER A 132 -5.42 -5.86 21.50
CA SER A 132 -6.60 -6.73 21.49
C SER A 132 -6.50 -7.90 22.46
N ASN A 133 -5.27 -8.34 22.78
CA ASN A 133 -5.00 -9.45 23.69
C ASN A 133 -4.56 -8.99 25.11
N ASP A 134 -4.98 -7.79 25.53
CA ASP A 134 -4.68 -7.21 26.87
C ASP A 134 -3.19 -6.98 27.15
N ALA A 135 -2.38 -6.72 26.13
CA ALA A 135 -0.96 -6.39 26.26
C ALA A 135 -0.12 -7.41 27.07
N SER A 136 -0.59 -8.63 27.23
CA SER A 136 0.12 -9.72 27.90
C SER A 136 0.38 -10.90 26.97
N PRO A 137 1.20 -10.74 25.92
CA PRO A 137 1.69 -11.88 25.18
C PRO A 137 2.71 -12.60 26.07
N GLY A 138 2.35 -13.76 26.55
CA GLY A 138 3.30 -14.62 27.23
C GLY A 138 3.28 -14.56 28.75
N LEU A 139 2.11 -14.46 29.37
CA LEU A 139 1.98 -14.84 30.77
C LEU A 139 2.17 -16.36 30.86
N VAL A 140 3.24 -16.78 31.47
CA VAL A 140 3.47 -18.19 31.81
C VAL A 140 3.03 -18.39 33.26
N ILE A 141 2.13 -19.32 33.46
CA ILE A 141 1.71 -19.74 34.78
C ILE A 141 2.38 -21.08 35.06
N GLU A 142 3.30 -21.06 36.00
CA GLU A 142 3.98 -22.25 36.49
C GLU A 142 3.22 -22.82 37.68
N THR A 143 3.00 -24.12 37.70
CA THR A 143 2.42 -24.83 38.85
C THR A 143 3.33 -25.96 39.22
N SER A 144 3.42 -26.25 40.53
CA SER A 144 4.11 -27.40 41.06
C SER A 144 3.35 -28.73 40.92
N ASP A 145 2.06 -28.63 40.65
CA ASP A 145 1.18 -29.78 40.44
C ASP A 145 1.03 -30.10 38.95
N THR A 146 0.72 -31.36 38.64
CA THR A 146 0.46 -31.79 37.24
C THR A 146 -1.05 -31.75 37.00
N PRO A 147 -1.59 -30.66 36.46
CA PRO A 147 -3.03 -30.54 36.24
C PRO A 147 -3.49 -31.48 35.12
N THR A 148 -4.70 -31.98 35.24
CA THR A 148 -5.38 -32.73 34.20
C THR A 148 -5.87 -31.79 33.08
N ASP A 149 -6.10 -32.31 31.88
CA ASP A 149 -6.61 -31.51 30.74
C ASP A 149 -7.93 -30.81 31.05
N ALA A 150 -8.79 -31.42 31.88
CA ALA A 150 -10.06 -30.81 32.33
C ALA A 150 -9.82 -29.60 33.25
N GLU A 151 -8.88 -29.67 34.17
CA GLU A 151 -8.52 -28.56 35.07
C GLU A 151 -7.85 -27.41 34.29
N ILE A 152 -7.07 -27.74 33.27
CA ILE A 152 -6.49 -26.76 32.36
C ILE A 152 -7.61 -26.02 31.61
N GLY A 153 -8.61 -26.74 31.07
CA GLY A 153 -9.74 -26.17 30.36
C GLY A 153 -10.55 -25.23 31.24
N GLU A 154 -10.89 -25.66 32.45
CA GLU A 154 -11.64 -24.87 33.42
C GLU A 154 -10.86 -23.60 33.85
N PHE A 155 -9.55 -23.70 33.98
CA PHE A 155 -8.69 -22.57 34.28
C PHE A 155 -8.74 -21.54 33.16
N TYR A 156 -8.62 -21.96 31.88
CA TYR A 156 -8.68 -21.06 30.73
C TYR A 156 -10.02 -20.36 30.59
N GLU A 157 -11.14 -21.06 30.79
CA GLU A 157 -12.49 -20.48 30.75
C GLU A 157 -12.67 -19.41 31.84
N ARG A 158 -12.22 -19.69 33.06
CA ARG A 158 -12.28 -18.72 34.19
C ARG A 158 -11.37 -17.52 33.92
N TRP A 159 -10.18 -17.76 33.35
CA TRP A 159 -9.23 -16.71 33.00
C TRP A 159 -9.80 -15.78 31.94
N GLU A 160 -10.30 -16.33 30.83
CA GLU A 160 -10.91 -15.55 29.75
C GLU A 160 -12.12 -14.74 30.24
N SER A 161 -13.03 -15.34 31.00
CA SER A 161 -14.21 -14.65 31.52
C SER A 161 -13.86 -13.46 32.40
N ARG A 162 -12.73 -13.53 33.10
CA ARG A 162 -12.31 -12.53 34.08
C ARG A 162 -11.45 -11.42 33.48
N PHE A 163 -10.67 -11.71 32.44
CA PHE A 163 -9.66 -10.78 31.89
C PHE A 163 -9.88 -10.37 30.44
N ARG A 164 -10.78 -11.00 29.71
CA ARG A 164 -11.04 -10.65 28.32
C ARG A 164 -11.76 -9.30 28.22
N GLY A 165 -11.14 -8.32 27.53
CA GLY A 165 -11.71 -7.00 27.23
C GLY A 165 -10.95 -5.84 27.86
N VAL A 166 -10.88 -4.72 27.14
CA VAL A 166 -10.10 -3.53 27.49
C VAL A 166 -10.49 -2.92 28.85
N GLU A 167 -11.75 -3.07 29.26
CA GLU A 167 -12.26 -2.53 30.54
C GLU A 167 -11.87 -3.37 31.77
N LYS A 168 -11.42 -4.60 31.56
CA LYS A 168 -11.04 -5.52 32.63
C LYS A 168 -9.53 -5.68 32.82
N SER A 169 -8.74 -5.01 31.96
CA SER A 169 -7.29 -5.00 32.06
C SER A 169 -6.86 -4.32 33.36
N ARG A 170 -5.86 -4.87 34.06
CA ARG A 170 -5.29 -4.38 35.33
C ARG A 170 -6.06 -4.72 36.63
N ARG A 171 -6.97 -5.69 36.63
CA ARG A 171 -7.55 -6.15 37.90
C ARG A 171 -6.58 -7.12 38.61
N PRO A 172 -6.28 -6.90 39.88
CA PRO A 172 -5.47 -7.83 40.65
C PRO A 172 -6.18 -9.18 40.74
N THR A 173 -5.39 -10.25 40.56
CA THR A 173 -5.92 -11.61 40.70
C THR A 173 -5.10 -12.39 41.74
N LEU A 174 -5.77 -13.28 42.47
CA LEU A 174 -5.12 -14.24 43.35
C LEU A 174 -4.90 -15.54 42.57
N LEU A 175 -3.68 -15.99 42.53
CA LEU A 175 -3.32 -17.32 42.05
C LEU A 175 -3.48 -18.34 43.17
N SER A 176 -3.90 -19.54 42.83
CA SER A 176 -4.00 -20.64 43.80
C SER A 176 -2.61 -21.01 44.34
N ALA A 177 -2.59 -21.66 45.51
CA ALA A 177 -1.35 -22.07 46.16
C ALA A 177 -0.48 -22.90 45.19
N GLY A 178 0.80 -22.56 45.09
CA GLY A 178 1.72 -23.23 44.22
C GLY A 178 1.85 -22.71 42.78
N MET A 179 0.98 -21.79 42.37
CA MET A 179 1.08 -21.14 41.06
C MET A 179 1.92 -19.88 41.14
N LYS A 180 2.85 -19.75 40.19
CA LYS A 180 3.64 -18.53 39.95
C LYS A 180 3.34 -18.01 38.58
N ALA A 181 3.05 -16.71 38.47
CA ALA A 181 2.93 -16.05 37.19
C ALA A 181 4.23 -15.33 36.87
N SER A 182 4.87 -15.70 35.78
CA SER A 182 5.99 -14.99 35.21
C SER A 182 5.55 -14.33 33.91
N ASN A 183 5.76 -13.03 33.84
CA ASN A 183 5.46 -12.29 32.63
C ASN A 183 6.67 -12.40 31.69
N LEU A 184 6.52 -13.16 30.62
CA LEU A 184 7.46 -13.19 29.51
C LEU A 184 7.20 -12.01 28.54
N GLY A 185 6.36 -11.08 28.95
CA GLY A 185 5.93 -9.96 28.15
C GLY A 185 7.11 -9.12 27.66
N PHE A 186 6.94 -8.59 26.48
CA PHE A 186 7.84 -7.61 25.89
C PHE A 186 8.14 -6.49 26.88
N SER A 187 9.40 -6.19 27.05
CA SER A 187 9.88 -5.04 27.81
C SER A 187 9.28 -3.74 27.22
N PRO A 188 9.12 -2.66 28.03
CA PRO A 188 8.84 -1.33 27.47
C PRO A 188 9.80 -0.88 26.35
N ARG A 189 10.99 -1.50 26.25
CA ARG A 189 11.92 -1.34 25.14
C ARG A 189 11.36 -1.87 23.80
N ASP A 190 10.48 -2.85 23.85
CA ASP A 190 9.82 -3.39 22.65
C ASP A 190 8.71 -2.44 22.14
N MET A 191 8.28 -1.47 22.96
CA MET A 191 7.42 -0.36 22.56
C MET A 191 8.14 0.73 21.75
N GLU A 192 9.45 0.65 21.54
CA GLU A 192 10.19 1.50 20.58
C GLU A 192 9.74 1.29 19.12
N TYR A 193 8.85 0.34 18.87
CA TYR A 193 8.15 0.20 17.58
C TYR A 193 7.41 1.46 17.13
N MET A 194 7.02 2.35 18.06
CA MET A 194 6.45 3.65 17.71
C MET A 194 7.44 4.54 16.94
N HIS A 195 8.73 4.36 17.16
CA HIS A 195 9.76 5.03 16.37
C HIS A 195 9.83 4.51 14.93
N THR A 196 9.55 3.22 14.73
CA THR A 196 9.55 2.60 13.39
C THR A 196 8.48 3.21 12.47
N LEU A 197 7.33 3.63 13.01
CA LEU A 197 6.28 4.31 12.25
C LEU A 197 6.69 5.72 11.79
N ARG A 198 7.46 6.44 12.60
CA ARG A 198 8.00 7.75 12.19
C ARG A 198 9.01 7.61 11.05
N TRP A 199 9.86 6.60 11.10
CA TRP A 199 10.83 6.32 10.04
C TRP A 199 10.14 6.05 8.71
N SER A 200 9.06 5.26 8.69
CA SER A 200 8.35 4.97 7.45
C SER A 200 7.75 6.23 6.80
N LEU A 201 7.22 7.17 7.56
CA LEU A 201 6.72 8.45 7.05
C LEU A 201 7.83 9.30 6.44
N GLU A 202 8.96 9.40 7.14
CA GLU A 202 10.12 10.14 6.66
C GLU A 202 10.74 9.53 5.41
N ASP A 203 10.81 8.21 5.34
CA ASP A 203 11.34 7.51 4.18
C ASP A 203 10.45 7.69 2.95
N VAL A 204 9.12 7.63 3.11
CA VAL A 204 8.18 7.94 2.04
C VAL A 204 8.32 9.38 1.58
N ALA A 205 8.34 10.34 2.50
CA ALA A 205 8.50 11.75 2.18
C ALA A 205 9.83 12.02 1.44
N ARG A 206 10.91 11.36 1.87
CA ARG A 206 12.24 11.47 1.24
C ARG A 206 12.25 10.97 -0.19
N VAL A 207 11.61 9.84 -0.46
CA VAL A 207 11.56 9.25 -1.81
C VAL A 207 10.77 10.13 -2.78
N TYR A 208 9.69 10.74 -2.31
CA TYR A 208 8.91 11.68 -3.13
C TYR A 208 9.45 13.11 -3.11
N GLY A 209 10.53 13.38 -2.38
CA GLY A 209 11.10 14.72 -2.26
C GLY A 209 10.19 15.73 -1.57
N VAL A 210 9.26 15.26 -0.73
CA VAL A 210 8.30 16.10 -0.02
C VAL A 210 8.90 16.56 1.32
N PRO A 211 9.09 17.86 1.57
CA PRO A 211 9.57 18.37 2.85
C PRO A 211 8.56 18.09 3.97
N ARG A 212 9.06 17.77 5.18
CA ARG A 212 8.23 17.50 6.37
C ARG A 212 7.16 18.55 6.65
N PRO A 213 7.42 19.87 6.58
CA PRO A 213 6.38 20.87 6.82
C PRO A 213 5.17 20.78 5.89
N MET A 214 5.31 20.14 4.72
CA MET A 214 4.20 19.94 3.77
C MET A 214 3.29 18.76 4.12
N ILE A 215 3.75 17.86 4.97
CA ILE A 215 2.98 16.69 5.43
C ILE A 215 2.41 16.86 6.84
N GLY A 216 2.56 18.08 7.43
CA GLY A 216 1.95 18.42 8.71
C GLY A 216 2.72 17.96 9.94
N ASP A 217 4.05 17.82 9.84
CA ASP A 217 4.94 17.46 10.95
C ASP A 217 5.79 18.66 11.41
#